data_aaee2a3fbad5ccc862840798ad6535fe
#
_entry.id   aaee2a3fbad5ccc862840798ad6535fe
#
_cell.length_a   1.000
_cell.length_b   1.000
_cell.length_c   1.000
_cell.angle_alpha   90.00
_cell.angle_beta   90.00
_cell.angle_gamma   90.00
#
_symmetry.space_group_name_H-M   'P 1'
#
loop_
_entity.id
_entity.type
_entity.pdbx_description
1 polymer ?
#
loop_
_entity_poly.entity_id
_entity_poly.type
_entity_poly.pdbx_seq_one_letter_code
_entity_poly.pdbx_strand_id
1 'polypeptide(L)'
;DSVITDFLEKSTLGERILDFHATLDPQEAYRDADFAVIATPTNYDEKKNYFDTSSVEAAITSVRRYAPNAWIVIKSTIPVGYTQQLRKNLPDDRILFSPEFLREGHALYDNLHPSRIVVGAPQNDTESVEAARRFASLLVEGADPAEMSRVNHDGSTGIPTLVVGVTEAEAIKLFANTYLALRVAYF
;
A
#
# COMPACT_ATOMS: atom_id res chain seq x y z
N ASP A 1 1.10 18.68 -9.46
CA ASP A 1 2.33 17.94 -9.21
C ASP A 1 2.97 17.57 -10.54
N SER A 2 4.16 18.12 -10.85
CA SER A 2 4.79 18.07 -12.18
C SER A 2 4.93 16.64 -12.74
N VAL A 3 5.00 15.64 -11.88
CA VAL A 3 5.27 14.26 -12.30
C VAL A 3 4.00 13.51 -12.72
N ILE A 4 2.88 13.72 -12.03
CA ILE A 4 1.58 13.19 -12.49
C ILE A 4 1.24 13.83 -13.84
N THR A 5 1.51 15.13 -13.99
CA THR A 5 1.36 15.84 -15.25
C THR A 5 2.21 15.25 -16.37
N ASP A 6 3.50 14.93 -16.10
CA ASP A 6 4.40 14.29 -17.06
C ASP A 6 3.90 12.89 -17.50
N PHE A 7 3.41 12.09 -16.55
CA PHE A 7 2.80 10.80 -16.88
C PHE A 7 1.54 10.92 -17.77
N LEU A 8 0.68 11.89 -17.46
CA LEU A 8 -0.53 12.17 -18.26
C LEU A 8 -0.18 12.69 -19.64
N GLU A 9 0.83 13.56 -19.76
CA GLU A 9 1.34 14.06 -21.03
C GLU A 9 1.91 12.94 -21.91
N LYS A 10 2.74 12.06 -21.35
CA LYS A 10 3.30 10.89 -22.03
C LYS A 10 2.21 9.92 -22.50
N SER A 11 1.14 9.75 -21.72
CA SER A 11 -0.02 8.98 -22.14
C SER A 11 -0.74 9.63 -23.32
N THR A 12 -0.93 10.95 -23.29
CA THR A 12 -1.56 11.72 -24.36
C THR A 12 -0.73 11.67 -25.66
N LEU A 13 0.60 11.63 -25.56
CA LEU A 13 1.50 11.49 -26.71
C LEU A 13 1.62 10.06 -27.23
N GLY A 14 0.98 9.08 -26.58
CA GLY A 14 1.04 7.67 -26.95
C GLY A 14 2.35 6.98 -26.61
N GLU A 15 3.22 7.64 -25.85
CA GLU A 15 4.50 7.08 -25.37
C GLU A 15 4.30 6.07 -24.23
N ARG A 16 3.18 6.21 -23.48
CA ARG A 16 2.77 5.31 -22.41
C ARG A 16 1.25 5.20 -22.38
N ILE A 17 0.73 3.97 -22.35
CA ILE A 17 -0.70 3.76 -22.13
C ILE A 17 -0.96 3.87 -20.63
N LEU A 18 -1.74 4.86 -20.23
CA LEU A 18 -2.20 5.07 -18.88
C LEU A 18 -3.73 5.18 -18.89
N ASP A 19 -4.41 4.11 -18.51
CA ASP A 19 -5.85 4.13 -18.28
C ASP A 19 -6.11 4.62 -16.85
N PHE A 20 -6.12 5.95 -16.70
CA PHE A 20 -6.29 6.62 -15.43
C PHE A 20 -7.51 7.54 -15.48
N HIS A 21 -8.44 7.32 -14.54
CA HIS A 21 -9.62 8.14 -14.37
C HIS A 21 -9.73 8.61 -12.92
N ALA A 22 -9.84 9.92 -12.72
CA ALA A 22 -10.04 10.53 -11.40
C ALA A 22 -11.50 10.93 -11.24
N THR A 23 -12.15 10.43 -10.19
CA THR A 23 -13.54 10.74 -9.89
C THR A 23 -13.75 10.91 -8.39
N LEU A 24 -14.79 11.68 -8.00
CA LEU A 24 -15.27 11.78 -6.64
C LEU A 24 -16.48 10.87 -6.37
N ASP A 25 -16.99 10.21 -7.41
CA ASP A 25 -18.08 9.24 -7.26
C ASP A 25 -17.54 7.86 -6.90
N PRO A 26 -17.79 7.37 -5.68
CA PRO A 26 -17.28 6.08 -5.24
C PRO A 26 -17.90 4.90 -6.02
N GLN A 27 -19.12 5.04 -6.55
CA GLN A 27 -19.72 4.01 -7.37
C GLN A 27 -18.97 3.84 -8.70
N GLU A 28 -18.55 4.94 -9.30
CA GLU A 28 -17.74 4.94 -10.50
C GLU A 28 -16.31 4.45 -10.21
N ALA A 29 -15.69 4.97 -9.14
CA ALA A 29 -14.32 4.67 -8.77
C ALA A 29 -14.08 3.18 -8.49
N TYR A 30 -15.03 2.50 -7.83
CA TYR A 30 -14.87 1.12 -7.40
C TYR A 30 -15.50 0.09 -8.35
N ARG A 31 -16.15 0.54 -9.43
CA ARG A 31 -16.78 -0.37 -10.39
C ARG A 31 -15.75 -1.37 -10.94
N ASP A 32 -16.06 -2.65 -10.79
CA ASP A 32 -15.26 -3.77 -11.31
C ASP A 32 -13.81 -3.81 -10.77
N ALA A 33 -13.54 -3.16 -9.63
CA ALA A 33 -12.21 -3.16 -9.04
C ALA A 33 -11.84 -4.55 -8.48
N ASP A 34 -10.68 -5.06 -8.89
CA ASP A 34 -10.03 -6.22 -8.27
C ASP A 34 -9.39 -5.84 -6.93
N PHE A 35 -8.75 -4.67 -6.89
CA PHE A 35 -8.09 -4.12 -5.70
C PHE A 35 -8.54 -2.68 -5.45
N ALA A 36 -8.88 -2.38 -4.20
CA ALA A 36 -9.10 -1.02 -3.73
C ALA A 36 -7.99 -0.64 -2.74
N VAL A 37 -7.15 0.31 -3.12
CA VAL A 37 -6.02 0.76 -2.30
C VAL A 37 -6.45 1.94 -1.45
N ILE A 38 -6.37 1.80 -0.12
CA ILE A 38 -6.69 2.85 0.83
C ILE A 38 -5.41 3.55 1.27
N ALA A 39 -5.26 4.81 0.86
CA ALA A 39 -4.14 5.68 1.18
C ALA A 39 -4.61 7.00 1.82
N THR A 40 -5.66 6.94 2.64
CA THR A 40 -6.21 8.10 3.32
C THR A 40 -5.28 8.58 4.43
N PRO A 41 -5.23 9.91 4.71
CA PRO A 41 -4.47 10.43 5.83
C PRO A 41 -4.98 9.85 7.16
N THR A 42 -4.04 9.54 8.04
CA THR A 42 -4.30 9.14 9.42
C THR A 42 -3.57 10.09 10.35
N ASN A 43 -4.23 10.53 11.42
CA ASN A 43 -3.68 11.46 12.38
C ASN A 43 -3.40 10.76 13.71
N TYR A 44 -2.26 11.07 14.32
CA TYR A 44 -1.93 10.64 15.67
C TYR A 44 -2.17 11.78 16.65
N ASP A 45 -3.06 11.57 17.64
CA ASP A 45 -3.31 12.50 18.73
C ASP A 45 -2.39 12.15 19.90
N GLU A 46 -1.31 12.91 20.07
CA GLU A 46 -0.33 12.70 21.15
C GLU A 46 -0.93 12.83 22.56
N LYS A 47 -1.95 13.67 22.72
CA LYS A 47 -2.57 13.90 24.03
C LYS A 47 -3.45 12.73 24.47
N LYS A 48 -4.08 12.08 23.50
CA LYS A 48 -4.95 10.92 23.73
C LYS A 48 -4.22 9.60 23.53
N ASN A 49 -2.98 9.64 23.03
CA ASN A 49 -2.23 8.48 22.59
C ASN A 49 -3.05 7.58 21.67
N TYR A 50 -3.72 8.20 20.68
CA TYR A 50 -4.72 7.57 19.85
C TYR A 50 -4.46 7.83 18.36
N PHE A 51 -4.56 6.77 17.58
CA PHE A 51 -4.55 6.83 16.11
C PHE A 51 -5.98 6.98 15.58
N ASP A 52 -6.26 8.08 14.90
CA ASP A 52 -7.55 8.26 14.23
C ASP A 52 -7.56 7.50 12.89
N THR A 53 -8.26 6.38 12.89
CA THR A 53 -8.44 5.51 11.73
C THR A 53 -9.79 5.69 11.03
N SER A 54 -10.58 6.68 11.45
CA SER A 54 -11.94 6.91 10.95
C SER A 54 -12.01 7.06 9.43
N SER A 55 -11.01 7.71 8.82
CA SER A 55 -10.91 7.86 7.36
C SER A 55 -10.71 6.52 6.65
N VAL A 56 -9.93 5.61 7.24
CA VAL A 56 -9.71 4.24 6.73
C VAL A 56 -11.00 3.44 6.81
N GLU A 57 -11.71 3.50 7.94
CA GLU A 57 -12.97 2.79 8.15
C GLU A 57 -14.08 3.28 7.22
N ALA A 58 -14.17 4.59 6.99
CA ALA A 58 -15.10 5.18 6.04
C ALA A 58 -14.81 4.71 4.60
N ALA A 59 -13.54 4.66 4.21
CA ALA A 59 -13.13 4.16 2.90
C ALA A 59 -13.46 2.66 2.74
N ILE A 60 -13.16 1.82 3.73
CA ILE A 60 -13.54 0.39 3.75
C ILE A 60 -15.04 0.22 3.56
N THR A 61 -15.84 0.97 4.31
CA THR A 61 -17.30 0.93 4.21
C THR A 61 -17.78 1.29 2.80
N SER A 62 -17.17 2.31 2.20
CA SER A 62 -17.47 2.72 0.84
C SER A 62 -17.11 1.65 -0.19
N VAL A 63 -15.91 1.05 -0.10
CA VAL A 63 -15.50 -0.05 -0.99
C VAL A 63 -16.47 -1.21 -0.88
N ARG A 64 -16.80 -1.66 0.33
CA ARG A 64 -17.71 -2.81 0.53
C ARG A 64 -19.11 -2.57 -0.03
N ARG A 65 -19.55 -1.31 -0.03
CA ARG A 65 -20.86 -0.94 -0.61
C ARG A 65 -20.90 -1.09 -2.13
N TYR A 66 -19.83 -0.70 -2.84
CA TYR A 66 -19.82 -0.59 -4.30
C TYR A 66 -19.01 -1.70 -5.01
N ALA A 67 -18.05 -2.28 -4.32
CA ALA A 67 -17.23 -3.40 -4.80
C ALA A 67 -17.06 -4.46 -3.70
N PRO A 68 -18.10 -5.22 -3.33
CA PRO A 68 -18.07 -6.15 -2.20
C PRO A 68 -17.02 -7.27 -2.36
N ASN A 69 -16.65 -7.60 -3.59
CA ASN A 69 -15.69 -8.68 -3.88
C ASN A 69 -14.24 -8.19 -4.05
N ALA A 70 -14.01 -6.86 -4.06
CA ALA A 70 -12.67 -6.31 -4.21
C ALA A 70 -11.78 -6.64 -3.01
N TRP A 71 -10.50 -6.91 -3.26
CA TRP A 71 -9.49 -6.92 -2.21
C TRP A 71 -9.18 -5.50 -1.75
N ILE A 72 -9.26 -5.25 -0.47
CA ILE A 72 -8.86 -3.98 0.13
C ILE A 72 -7.41 -4.08 0.53
N VAL A 73 -6.59 -3.12 0.11
CA VAL A 73 -5.20 -3.00 0.52
C VAL A 73 -5.02 -1.70 1.29
N ILE A 74 -4.80 -1.79 2.59
CA ILE A 74 -4.53 -0.63 3.42
C ILE A 74 -3.06 -0.24 3.24
N LYS A 75 -2.82 0.98 2.76
CA LYS A 75 -1.48 1.62 2.69
C LYS A 75 -1.33 2.77 3.68
N SER A 76 -2.41 3.26 4.26
CA SER A 76 -2.40 4.25 5.34
C SER A 76 -1.62 3.73 6.55
N THR A 77 -1.00 4.65 7.30
CA THR A 77 -0.31 4.30 8.55
C THR A 77 -1.35 3.95 9.62
N ILE A 78 -1.24 2.75 10.17
CA ILE A 78 -2.17 2.19 11.17
C ILE A 78 -1.40 1.55 12.32
N PRO A 79 -2.01 1.39 13.50
CA PRO A 79 -1.41 0.68 14.63
C PRO A 79 -1.17 -0.81 14.34
N VAL A 80 -0.17 -1.39 15.00
CA VAL A 80 0.07 -2.84 14.94
C VAL A 80 -1.12 -3.61 15.51
N GLY A 81 -1.61 -4.62 14.78
CA GLY A 81 -2.78 -5.42 15.12
C GLY A 81 -4.11 -4.88 14.58
N TYR A 82 -4.11 -3.70 13.98
CA TYR A 82 -5.34 -3.08 13.47
C TYR A 82 -6.01 -3.88 12.35
N THR A 83 -5.26 -4.32 11.36
CA THR A 83 -5.83 -5.11 10.24
C THR A 83 -6.42 -6.42 10.73
N GLN A 84 -5.77 -7.09 11.71
CA GLN A 84 -6.31 -8.30 12.30
C GLN A 84 -7.61 -8.04 13.06
N GLN A 85 -7.71 -6.91 13.75
CA GLN A 85 -8.93 -6.51 14.46
C GLN A 85 -10.07 -6.19 13.48
N LEU A 86 -9.77 -5.48 12.39
CA LEU A 86 -10.75 -5.23 11.32
C LEU A 86 -11.32 -6.52 10.75
N ARG A 87 -10.45 -7.47 10.40
CA ARG A 87 -10.86 -8.77 9.85
C ARG A 87 -11.77 -9.57 10.78
N LYS A 88 -11.62 -9.42 12.10
CA LYS A 88 -12.51 -10.07 13.08
C LYS A 88 -13.90 -9.44 13.15
N ASN A 89 -14.00 -8.15 12.84
CA ASN A 89 -15.21 -7.37 13.00
C ASN A 89 -16.03 -7.25 11.71
N LEU A 90 -15.45 -7.60 10.58
CA LEU A 90 -16.11 -7.54 9.27
C LEU A 90 -16.50 -8.96 8.82
N PRO A 91 -17.68 -9.11 8.19
CA PRO A 91 -18.14 -10.42 7.69
C PRO A 91 -17.30 -10.93 6.50
N ASP A 92 -16.56 -10.05 5.86
CA ASP A 92 -15.69 -10.32 4.74
C ASP A 92 -14.26 -9.91 5.11
N ASP A 93 -13.34 -10.85 4.99
CA ASP A 93 -11.98 -10.72 5.46
C ASP A 93 -10.95 -10.44 4.34
N ARG A 94 -11.40 -10.02 3.15
CA ARG A 94 -10.54 -9.65 2.00
C ARG A 94 -9.82 -8.32 2.23
N ILE A 95 -9.04 -8.25 3.32
CA ILE A 95 -8.26 -7.08 3.69
C ILE A 95 -6.80 -7.47 3.84
N LEU A 96 -5.93 -6.77 3.12
CA LEU A 96 -4.49 -6.87 3.15
C LEU A 96 -3.89 -5.57 3.72
N PHE A 97 -2.65 -5.61 4.16
CA PHE A 97 -1.90 -4.44 4.54
C PHE A 97 -0.59 -4.35 3.72
N SER A 98 -0.30 -3.21 3.13
CA SER A 98 0.95 -2.99 2.40
C SER A 98 1.59 -1.69 2.83
N PRO A 99 2.59 -1.73 3.73
CA PRO A 99 3.26 -0.52 4.22
C PRO A 99 3.99 0.22 3.11
N GLU A 100 4.08 1.55 3.27
CA GLU A 100 4.90 2.40 2.42
C GLU A 100 6.20 2.79 3.11
N PHE A 101 7.27 2.89 2.32
CA PHE A 101 8.60 3.30 2.77
C PHE A 101 9.08 4.53 2.00
N LEU A 102 8.16 5.48 1.79
CA LEU A 102 8.38 6.67 0.97
C LEU A 102 8.96 7.81 1.80
N ARG A 103 9.75 8.65 1.14
CA ARG A 103 10.18 9.94 1.68
C ARG A 103 9.21 11.03 1.23
N GLU A 104 8.83 11.91 2.14
CA GLU A 104 8.01 13.06 1.81
C GLU A 104 8.72 13.93 0.76
N GLY A 105 7.97 14.38 -0.26
CA GLY A 105 8.52 15.12 -1.40
C GLY A 105 9.20 14.27 -2.48
N HIS A 106 9.43 12.96 -2.24
CA HIS A 106 10.03 12.04 -3.20
C HIS A 106 9.13 10.83 -3.51
N ALA A 107 7.86 10.90 -3.15
CA ALA A 107 6.96 9.76 -3.16
C ALA A 107 6.90 9.01 -4.50
N LEU A 108 6.84 9.72 -5.63
CA LEU A 108 6.79 9.05 -6.93
C LEU A 108 8.11 8.36 -7.26
N TYR A 109 9.24 9.03 -7.05
CA TYR A 109 10.54 8.40 -7.25
C TYR A 109 10.68 7.12 -6.42
N ASP A 110 10.33 7.19 -5.13
CA ASP A 110 10.41 6.04 -4.22
C ASP A 110 9.42 4.92 -4.58
N ASN A 111 8.28 5.23 -5.23
CA ASN A 111 7.37 4.22 -5.80
C ASN A 111 7.93 3.56 -7.06
N LEU A 112 8.62 4.32 -7.92
CA LEU A 112 9.26 3.78 -9.11
C LEU A 112 10.52 2.99 -8.78
N HIS A 113 11.21 3.34 -7.68
CA HIS A 113 12.44 2.71 -7.21
C HIS A 113 12.30 2.17 -5.79
N PRO A 114 11.37 1.24 -5.54
CA PRO A 114 11.10 0.75 -4.19
C PRO A 114 12.30 0.00 -3.64
N SER A 115 12.68 0.31 -2.40
CA SER A 115 13.74 -0.43 -1.71
C SER A 115 13.33 -1.88 -1.42
N ARG A 116 12.06 -2.10 -1.20
CA ARG A 116 11.40 -3.38 -0.95
C ARG A 116 9.89 -3.23 -1.07
N ILE A 117 9.21 -4.34 -1.34
CA ILE A 117 7.75 -4.45 -1.30
C ILE A 117 7.38 -5.42 -0.18
N VAL A 118 6.46 -5.01 0.69
CA VAL A 118 5.94 -5.85 1.77
C VAL A 118 4.42 -5.88 1.66
N VAL A 119 3.84 -7.08 1.69
CA VAL A 119 2.39 -7.26 1.74
C VAL A 119 2.04 -8.22 2.87
N GLY A 120 1.21 -7.76 3.78
CA GLY A 120 0.68 -8.53 4.89
C GLY A 120 -0.61 -9.25 4.53
N ALA A 121 -0.64 -10.56 4.73
CA ALA A 121 -1.80 -11.43 4.57
C ALA A 121 -1.84 -12.49 5.68
N PRO A 122 -3.02 -13.01 6.08
CA PRO A 122 -3.09 -14.17 6.94
C PRO A 122 -2.41 -15.37 6.29
N GLN A 123 -1.41 -15.94 6.94
CA GLN A 123 -0.58 -17.01 6.36
C GLN A 123 -1.28 -18.37 6.30
N ASN A 124 -2.37 -18.52 7.05
CA ASN A 124 -3.21 -19.72 7.06
C ASN A 124 -4.37 -19.67 6.06
N ASP A 125 -4.49 -18.60 5.27
CA ASP A 125 -5.51 -18.39 4.26
C ASP A 125 -4.86 -18.28 2.88
N THR A 126 -5.00 -19.34 2.08
CA THR A 126 -4.39 -19.45 0.75
C THR A 126 -4.88 -18.34 -0.19
N GLU A 127 -6.17 -18.00 -0.16
CA GLU A 127 -6.76 -16.97 -1.02
C GLU A 127 -6.15 -15.59 -0.71
N SER A 128 -6.04 -15.25 0.57
CA SER A 128 -5.37 -14.00 1.00
C SER A 128 -3.90 -13.95 0.60
N VAL A 129 -3.17 -15.06 0.72
CA VAL A 129 -1.74 -15.13 0.33
C VAL A 129 -1.58 -14.98 -1.19
N GLU A 130 -2.44 -15.60 -1.99
CA GLU A 130 -2.43 -15.46 -3.44
C GLU A 130 -2.77 -14.04 -3.89
N ALA A 131 -3.78 -13.42 -3.27
CA ALA A 131 -4.12 -12.02 -3.52
C ALA A 131 -2.96 -11.07 -3.14
N ALA A 132 -2.28 -11.32 -2.01
CA ALA A 132 -1.12 -10.56 -1.60
C ALA A 132 0.04 -10.67 -2.60
N ARG A 133 0.29 -11.86 -3.13
CA ARG A 133 1.31 -12.08 -4.18
C ARG A 133 0.93 -11.37 -5.48
N ARG A 134 -0.35 -11.45 -5.89
CA ARG A 134 -0.84 -10.74 -7.07
C ARG A 134 -0.69 -9.23 -6.89
N PHE A 135 -1.06 -8.68 -5.75
CA PHE A 135 -0.87 -7.25 -5.47
C PHE A 135 0.62 -6.86 -5.47
N ALA A 136 1.48 -7.64 -4.84
CA ALA A 136 2.92 -7.41 -4.86
C ALA A 136 3.49 -7.42 -6.28
N SER A 137 3.04 -8.34 -7.15
CA SER A 137 3.48 -8.38 -8.57
C SER A 137 3.06 -7.14 -9.35
N LEU A 138 1.88 -6.56 -9.07
CA LEU A 138 1.46 -5.29 -9.69
C LEU A 138 2.37 -4.12 -9.28
N LEU A 139 2.82 -4.09 -8.01
CA LEU A 139 3.78 -3.08 -7.56
C LEU A 139 5.16 -3.25 -8.20
N VAL A 140 5.61 -4.49 -8.40
CA VAL A 140 6.85 -4.79 -9.14
C VAL A 140 6.73 -4.37 -10.60
N GLU A 141 5.62 -4.67 -11.26
CA GLU A 141 5.35 -4.28 -12.66
C GLU A 141 5.29 -2.75 -12.83
N GLY A 142 4.77 -2.04 -11.84
CA GLY A 142 4.69 -0.59 -11.84
C GLY A 142 6.01 0.13 -11.54
N ALA A 143 7.05 -0.57 -11.10
CA ALA A 143 8.36 0.00 -10.82
C ALA A 143 9.16 0.26 -12.10
N ASP A 144 10.27 1.03 -11.97
CA ASP A 144 11.17 1.26 -13.09
C ASP A 144 11.76 -0.07 -13.56
N PRO A 145 11.77 -0.37 -14.87
CA PRO A 145 12.32 -1.63 -15.41
C PRO A 145 13.78 -1.90 -15.02
N ALA A 146 14.57 -0.85 -14.75
CA ALA A 146 15.96 -1.02 -14.31
C ALA A 146 16.05 -1.73 -12.94
N GLU A 147 15.00 -1.63 -12.11
CA GLU A 147 14.95 -2.28 -10.80
C GLU A 147 14.96 -3.83 -10.91
N MET A 148 14.52 -4.39 -12.04
CA MET A 148 14.52 -5.84 -12.26
C MET A 148 15.94 -6.45 -12.32
N SER A 149 16.93 -5.66 -12.70
CA SER A 149 18.34 -6.08 -12.77
C SER A 149 19.19 -5.59 -11.58
N ARG A 150 18.58 -4.90 -10.62
CA ARG A 150 19.29 -4.45 -9.42
C ARG A 150 19.81 -5.63 -8.62
N VAL A 151 21.10 -5.61 -8.30
CA VAL A 151 21.75 -6.62 -7.44
C VAL A 151 21.65 -6.18 -5.98
N ASN A 152 21.08 -7.01 -5.13
CA ASN A 152 20.94 -6.80 -3.71
C ASN A 152 22.21 -7.23 -2.93
N HIS A 153 22.31 -6.83 -1.65
CA HIS A 153 23.45 -7.18 -0.80
C HIS A 153 23.62 -8.70 -0.58
N ASP A 154 22.55 -9.47 -0.68
CA ASP A 154 22.56 -10.94 -0.56
C ASP A 154 22.83 -11.66 -1.89
N GLY A 155 23.10 -10.91 -2.96
CA GLY A 155 23.34 -11.43 -4.31
C GLY A 155 22.06 -11.74 -5.10
N SER A 156 20.87 -11.60 -4.54
CA SER A 156 19.61 -11.69 -5.27
C SER A 156 19.45 -10.52 -6.24
N THR A 157 18.61 -10.69 -7.26
CA THR A 157 18.30 -9.62 -8.23
C THR A 157 16.83 -9.18 -8.13
N GLY A 158 16.58 -7.96 -8.54
CA GLY A 158 15.25 -7.37 -8.54
C GLY A 158 14.85 -6.73 -7.21
N ILE A 159 13.56 -6.42 -7.07
CA ILE A 159 13.00 -5.77 -5.89
C ILE A 159 12.73 -6.83 -4.82
N PRO A 160 13.33 -6.72 -3.61
CA PRO A 160 13.01 -7.61 -2.50
C PRO A 160 11.52 -7.55 -2.18
N THR A 161 10.82 -8.68 -2.32
CA THR A 161 9.37 -8.76 -2.14
C THR A 161 9.03 -9.79 -1.07
N LEU A 162 8.27 -9.37 -0.06
CA LEU A 162 7.91 -10.16 1.11
C LEU A 162 6.41 -10.26 1.25
N VAL A 163 5.87 -11.46 1.33
CA VAL A 163 4.50 -11.73 1.77
C VAL A 163 4.56 -12.37 3.16
N VAL A 164 4.11 -11.64 4.17
CA VAL A 164 4.23 -11.99 5.59
C VAL A 164 2.87 -11.89 6.28
N GLY A 165 2.76 -12.22 7.57
CA GLY A 165 1.54 -12.00 8.33
C GLY A 165 1.18 -10.51 8.42
N VAL A 166 -0.10 -10.20 8.59
CA VAL A 166 -0.56 -8.79 8.62
C VAL A 166 0.08 -8.01 9.77
N THR A 167 0.16 -8.60 10.94
CA THR A 167 0.77 -7.98 12.13
C THR A 167 2.27 -7.77 11.95
N GLU A 168 2.95 -8.72 11.31
CA GLU A 168 4.38 -8.60 10.96
C GLU A 168 4.62 -7.46 9.97
N ALA A 169 3.77 -7.31 8.95
CA ALA A 169 3.87 -6.20 8.01
C ALA A 169 3.67 -4.83 8.68
N GLU A 170 2.71 -4.72 9.60
CA GLU A 170 2.48 -3.52 10.41
C GLU A 170 3.68 -3.22 11.32
N ALA A 171 4.25 -4.25 11.96
CA ALA A 171 5.42 -4.14 12.81
C ALA A 171 6.67 -3.70 12.02
N ILE A 172 6.88 -4.23 10.80
CA ILE A 172 7.96 -3.81 9.90
C ILE A 172 7.89 -2.29 9.64
N LYS A 173 6.68 -1.75 9.39
CA LYS A 173 6.48 -0.31 9.21
C LYS A 173 6.84 0.48 10.47
N LEU A 174 6.33 0.05 11.62
CA LEU A 174 6.58 0.71 12.91
C LEU A 174 8.09 0.75 13.21
N PHE A 175 8.77 -0.40 13.11
CA PHE A 175 10.21 -0.48 13.41
C PHE A 175 11.05 0.33 12.43
N ALA A 176 10.71 0.34 11.13
CA ALA A 176 11.42 1.15 10.14
C ALA A 176 11.32 2.64 10.49
N ASN A 177 10.12 3.14 10.81
CA ASN A 177 9.92 4.53 11.19
C ASN A 177 10.61 4.89 12.51
N THR A 178 10.51 4.03 13.53
CA THR A 178 11.17 4.22 14.83
C THR A 178 12.69 4.25 14.68
N TYR A 179 13.26 3.36 13.88
CA TYR A 179 14.70 3.34 13.63
C TYR A 179 15.18 4.62 12.94
N LEU A 180 14.43 5.12 11.95
CA LEU A 180 14.77 6.38 11.30
C LEU A 180 14.68 7.57 12.26
N ALA A 181 13.65 7.63 13.10
CA ALA A 181 13.50 8.67 14.12
C ALA A 181 14.66 8.63 15.15
N LEU A 182 15.05 7.45 15.61
CA LEU A 182 16.21 7.28 16.51
C LEU A 182 17.50 7.77 15.84
N ARG A 183 17.74 7.45 14.57
CA ARG A 183 18.93 7.94 13.86
C ARG A 183 18.98 9.46 13.80
N VAL A 184 17.85 10.13 13.54
CA VAL A 184 17.80 11.61 13.54
C VAL A 184 18.03 12.19 14.92
N ALA A 185 17.55 11.53 15.99
CA ALA A 185 17.72 12.00 17.36
C ALA A 185 19.15 11.81 17.89
N TYR A 186 19.94 10.90 17.33
CA TYR A 186 21.31 10.60 17.77
C TYR A 186 22.40 11.38 17.04
N PHE A 187 22.10 12.02 15.90
CA PHE A 187 23.03 12.77 15.06
C PHE A 187 22.54 14.20 14.81
#